data_8fa9f27b3b83c235e602e6283454c9a6
#
_entry.id   8fa9f27b3b83c235e602e6283454c9a6
#
_cell.length_a   1.000
_cell.length_b   1.000
_cell.length_c   1.000
_cell.angle_alpha   90.00
_cell.angle_beta   90.00
_cell.angle_gamma   90.00
#
_symmetry.space_group_name_H-M   'P 1'
#
loop_
_entity.id
_entity.type
_entity.pdbx_description
1 polymer ?
#
loop_
_entity_poly.entity_id
_entity_poly.type
_entity_poly.pdbx_seq_one_letter_code
_entity_poly.pdbx_strand_id
1 'polypeptide(L)'
;MKKLITILFVTALSFQAIAEEKGFEKIFDGKTLEGWDGNPKFWSVKDGAITGQTTKDNPTKGNTFIIWKAGHTKNFILELEYKITAGNSGIQYRSFEKGGENDGWRIGGYQADFEAGDRYSGICYGEAFRGILSDRGFHTTLTLNDKGKLQKKAEKFGDPKEIGKAVKKGKWNKYRIVAEKFHFVHYINGVKTMVLVDNDEKARRPDGLLALQLHAGPPMTVQFRNIRIKHLK
;
A
#
# COMPACT_ATOMS: atom_id res chain seq x y z
N MET A 1 -15.93 -39.26 54.57
CA MET A 1 -15.38 -37.93 54.20
C MET A 1 -14.63 -38.06 52.85
N LYS A 2 -15.25 -37.63 51.76
CA LYS A 2 -14.65 -37.67 50.40
C LYS A 2 -13.92 -36.36 50.15
N LYS A 3 -12.58 -36.39 49.96
CA LYS A 3 -11.79 -35.24 49.60
C LYS A 3 -11.96 -34.96 48.12
N LEU A 4 -12.49 -33.80 47.79
CA LEU A 4 -12.57 -33.27 46.42
C LEU A 4 -11.21 -32.65 46.08
N ILE A 5 -10.52 -33.20 45.06
CA ILE A 5 -9.30 -32.62 44.53
C ILE A 5 -9.69 -31.75 43.33
N THR A 6 -9.59 -30.41 43.50
CA THR A 6 -9.80 -29.47 42.39
C THR A 6 -8.49 -29.34 41.61
N ILE A 7 -8.48 -29.83 40.36
CA ILE A 7 -7.36 -29.67 39.46
C ILE A 7 -7.54 -28.34 38.71
N LEU A 8 -6.67 -27.38 39.01
CA LEU A 8 -6.61 -26.10 38.33
C LEU A 8 -5.86 -26.29 37.00
N PHE A 9 -6.58 -26.23 35.86
CA PHE A 9 -5.96 -26.16 34.54
C PHE A 9 -5.45 -24.73 34.29
N VAL A 10 -4.16 -24.51 34.40
CA VAL A 10 -3.49 -23.27 33.92
C VAL A 10 -3.23 -23.44 32.44
N THR A 11 -4.05 -22.83 31.59
CA THR A 11 -3.79 -22.71 30.15
C THR A 11 -2.72 -21.66 29.93
N ALA A 12 -1.47 -22.09 29.71
CA ALA A 12 -0.41 -21.22 29.26
C ALA A 12 -0.70 -20.79 27.81
N LEU A 13 -1.12 -19.52 27.61
CA LEU A 13 -1.11 -18.90 26.31
C LEU A 13 0.35 -18.71 25.88
N SER A 14 0.84 -19.57 25.01
CA SER A 14 2.12 -19.39 24.34
C SER A 14 1.98 -18.21 23.36
N PHE A 15 2.50 -17.03 23.72
CA PHE A 15 2.82 -15.97 22.79
C PHE A 15 3.97 -16.48 21.90
N GLN A 16 3.64 -17.01 20.73
CA GLN A 16 4.64 -17.17 19.69
C GLN A 16 5.03 -15.76 19.22
N ALA A 17 6.16 -15.27 19.72
CA ALA A 17 6.85 -14.14 19.13
C ALA A 17 7.20 -14.55 17.68
N ILE A 18 6.51 -13.98 16.71
CA ILE A 18 6.89 -14.10 15.30
C ILE A 18 8.29 -13.49 15.23
N ALA A 19 9.31 -14.31 14.96
CA ALA A 19 10.66 -13.85 14.77
C ALA A 19 10.64 -12.71 13.75
N GLU A 20 11.12 -11.52 14.11
CA GLU A 20 11.22 -10.38 13.19
C GLU A 20 12.09 -10.84 12.01
N GLU A 21 11.53 -10.85 10.82
CA GLU A 21 12.25 -11.21 9.61
C GLU A 21 13.43 -10.23 9.44
N LYS A 22 14.67 -10.75 9.47
CA LYS A 22 15.88 -9.93 9.48
C LYS A 22 15.93 -8.92 8.35
N GLY A 23 16.34 -7.70 8.67
CA GLY A 23 16.59 -6.63 7.71
C GLY A 23 15.41 -5.72 7.40
N PHE A 24 14.27 -5.85 8.10
CA PHE A 24 13.22 -4.83 8.10
C PHE A 24 13.51 -3.75 9.13
N GLU A 25 13.27 -2.51 8.75
CA GLU A 25 13.21 -1.35 9.64
C GLU A 25 11.78 -0.82 9.73
N LYS A 26 11.36 -0.42 10.93
CA LYS A 26 10.07 0.26 11.15
C LYS A 26 10.21 1.72 10.74
N ILE A 27 9.35 2.19 9.86
CA ILE A 27 9.34 3.58 9.38
C ILE A 27 8.13 4.37 9.88
N PHE A 28 7.40 3.81 10.85
CA PHE A 28 6.34 4.47 11.61
C PHE A 28 6.35 3.93 13.05
N ASP A 29 6.40 4.82 14.02
CA ASP A 29 6.52 4.49 15.44
C ASP A 29 5.19 4.11 16.12
N GLY A 30 4.06 4.33 15.43
CA GLY A 30 2.71 4.15 15.96
C GLY A 30 2.20 5.30 16.83
N LYS A 31 2.95 6.39 16.98
CA LYS A 31 2.66 7.48 17.92
C LYS A 31 2.69 8.86 17.29
N THR A 32 3.63 9.13 16.39
CA THR A 32 3.87 10.45 15.81
C THR A 32 3.95 10.37 14.29
N LEU A 33 3.85 11.51 13.60
CA LEU A 33 4.12 11.63 12.18
C LEU A 33 5.58 12.03 11.89
N GLU A 34 6.50 11.82 12.85
CA GLU A 34 7.91 12.08 12.61
C GLU A 34 8.43 11.29 11.40
N GLY A 35 9.16 11.99 10.51
CA GLY A 35 9.60 11.41 9.23
C GLY A 35 8.53 11.34 8.14
N TRP A 36 7.30 11.80 8.42
CA TRP A 36 6.19 11.84 7.47
C TRP A 36 5.68 13.26 7.28
N ASP A 37 5.47 13.68 6.03
CA ASP A 37 4.98 15.00 5.66
C ASP A 37 3.67 14.90 4.87
N GLY A 38 2.61 15.47 5.42
CA GLY A 38 1.27 15.48 4.83
C GLY A 38 0.45 16.63 5.41
N ASN A 39 -0.56 17.08 4.67
CA ASN A 39 -1.41 18.17 5.11
C ASN A 39 -2.10 17.87 6.45
N PRO A 40 -1.82 18.63 7.53
CA PRO A 40 -2.34 18.36 8.88
C PRO A 40 -3.86 18.52 8.98
N LYS A 41 -4.53 19.14 8.00
CA LYS A 41 -5.99 19.16 7.92
C LYS A 41 -6.60 17.78 7.69
N PHE A 42 -5.84 16.85 7.12
CA PHE A 42 -6.31 15.52 6.72
C PHE A 42 -5.60 14.39 7.41
N TRP A 43 -4.32 14.59 7.79
CA TRP A 43 -3.47 13.52 8.31
C TRP A 43 -3.18 13.68 9.81
N SER A 44 -3.33 12.60 10.56
CA SER A 44 -3.08 12.53 12.01
C SER A 44 -2.70 11.11 12.41
N VAL A 45 -2.30 10.91 13.65
CA VAL A 45 -2.20 9.57 14.26
C VAL A 45 -3.44 9.33 15.12
N LYS A 46 -4.13 8.21 14.88
CA LYS A 46 -5.27 7.74 15.69
C LYS A 46 -5.13 6.22 15.90
N ASP A 47 -5.29 5.79 17.14
CA ASP A 47 -5.27 4.36 17.54
C ASP A 47 -4.03 3.61 17.02
N GLY A 48 -2.86 4.23 17.10
CA GLY A 48 -1.60 3.64 16.65
C GLY A 48 -1.44 3.54 15.13
N ALA A 49 -2.21 4.32 14.37
CA ALA A 49 -2.19 4.30 12.90
C ALA A 49 -2.10 5.70 12.30
N ILE A 50 -1.32 5.88 11.25
CA ILE A 50 -1.41 7.03 10.35
C ILE A 50 -2.83 7.04 9.77
N THR A 51 -3.58 8.10 10.01
CA THR A 51 -4.99 8.22 9.63
C THR A 51 -5.19 9.39 8.69
N GLY A 52 -5.63 9.09 7.47
CA GLY A 52 -6.14 10.06 6.51
C GLY A 52 -7.67 10.11 6.57
N GLN A 53 -8.25 11.31 6.69
CA GLN A 53 -9.69 11.47 6.83
C GLN A 53 -10.21 12.69 6.09
N THR A 54 -11.31 12.50 5.36
CA THR A 54 -12.17 13.57 4.83
C THR A 54 -13.54 13.49 5.48
N THR A 55 -14.21 14.64 5.58
CA THR A 55 -15.60 14.75 6.03
C THR A 55 -16.40 15.59 5.03
N LYS A 56 -17.71 15.73 5.23
CA LYS A 56 -18.53 16.64 4.42
C LYS A 56 -18.04 18.09 4.51
N ASP A 57 -17.59 18.49 5.70
CA ASP A 57 -17.15 19.86 5.99
C ASP A 57 -15.65 20.07 5.70
N ASN A 58 -14.90 18.99 5.50
CA ASN A 58 -13.47 19.03 5.20
C ASN A 58 -13.13 18.08 4.04
N PRO A 59 -13.62 18.35 2.81
CA PRO A 59 -13.28 17.56 1.62
C PRO A 59 -11.90 17.96 1.09
N THR A 60 -11.25 17.04 0.36
CA THR A 60 -10.06 17.38 -0.46
C THR A 60 -10.50 17.91 -1.83
N LYS A 61 -9.73 18.82 -2.42
CA LYS A 61 -9.93 19.30 -3.81
C LYS A 61 -9.43 18.31 -4.86
N GLY A 62 -8.62 17.34 -4.46
CA GLY A 62 -8.00 16.30 -5.29
C GLY A 62 -7.31 15.28 -4.39
N ASN A 63 -6.65 14.27 -4.96
CA ASN A 63 -5.89 13.32 -4.16
C ASN A 63 -4.77 14.03 -3.40
N THR A 64 -4.63 13.75 -2.11
CA THR A 64 -3.55 14.25 -1.25
C THR A 64 -2.81 13.09 -0.60
N PHE A 65 -1.56 13.31 -0.24
CA PHE A 65 -0.70 12.23 0.23
C PHE A 65 0.01 12.62 1.52
N ILE A 66 0.39 11.62 2.32
CA ILE A 66 1.40 11.78 3.35
C ILE A 66 2.67 11.08 2.87
N ILE A 67 3.78 11.82 2.81
CA ILE A 67 5.03 11.44 2.15
C ILE A 67 6.06 11.05 3.20
N TRP A 68 6.67 9.89 3.08
CA TRP A 68 7.80 9.50 3.90
C TRP A 68 9.06 10.26 3.46
N LYS A 69 9.60 11.10 4.33
CA LYS A 69 10.72 12.02 4.04
C LYS A 69 12.09 11.45 4.43
N ALA A 70 12.12 10.34 5.19
CA ALA A 70 13.40 9.79 5.69
C ALA A 70 14.14 8.91 4.65
N GLY A 71 13.54 8.65 3.48
CA GLY A 71 14.21 7.83 2.46
C GLY A 71 13.47 7.74 1.13
N HIS A 72 14.05 6.97 0.23
CA HIS A 72 13.50 6.65 -1.09
C HIS A 72 13.31 5.15 -1.26
N THR A 73 12.38 4.77 -2.12
CA THR A 73 12.15 3.37 -2.52
C THR A 73 12.88 3.08 -3.84
N LYS A 74 13.87 2.17 -3.80
CA LYS A 74 14.59 1.65 -4.98
C LYS A 74 14.29 0.18 -5.18
N ASN A 75 15.13 -0.73 -4.68
CA ASN A 75 14.83 -2.14 -4.54
C ASN A 75 14.41 -2.38 -3.09
N PHE A 76 13.23 -2.92 -2.86
CA PHE A 76 12.70 -3.02 -1.49
C PHE A 76 11.61 -4.09 -1.35
N ILE A 77 11.38 -4.46 -0.10
CA ILE A 77 10.14 -5.09 0.35
C ILE A 77 9.49 -4.15 1.34
N LEU A 78 8.25 -3.75 1.09
CA LEU A 78 7.44 -2.96 2.00
C LEU A 78 6.31 -3.83 2.55
N GLU A 79 6.10 -3.77 3.85
CA GLU A 79 4.94 -4.38 4.51
C GLU A 79 4.25 -3.36 5.39
N LEU A 80 2.92 -3.37 5.34
CA LEU A 80 2.07 -2.59 6.24
C LEU A 80 0.70 -3.23 6.39
N GLU A 81 -0.08 -2.74 7.33
CA GLU A 81 -1.49 -3.02 7.42
C GLU A 81 -2.30 -1.77 7.08
N TYR A 82 -3.36 -1.94 6.30
CA TYR A 82 -4.31 -0.87 5.98
C TYR A 82 -5.75 -1.24 6.37
N LYS A 83 -6.55 -0.23 6.65
CA LYS A 83 -8.00 -0.33 6.82
C LYS A 83 -8.64 0.88 6.14
N ILE A 84 -9.69 0.65 5.35
CA ILE A 84 -10.43 1.68 4.63
C ILE A 84 -11.93 1.51 4.85
N THR A 85 -12.65 2.62 5.04
CA THR A 85 -14.10 2.60 5.31
C THR A 85 -14.95 2.92 4.08
N ALA A 86 -14.43 3.76 3.18
CA ALA A 86 -15.11 4.17 1.95
C ALA A 86 -14.07 4.65 0.92
N GLY A 87 -14.45 4.75 -0.36
CA GLY A 87 -13.63 5.30 -1.41
C GLY A 87 -12.44 4.42 -1.79
N ASN A 88 -11.38 5.07 -2.27
CA ASN A 88 -10.14 4.46 -2.76
C ASN A 88 -8.92 5.04 -2.02
N SER A 89 -7.83 4.30 -2.02
CA SER A 89 -6.54 4.71 -1.49
C SER A 89 -5.43 3.88 -2.13
N GLY A 90 -4.19 4.16 -1.77
CA GLY A 90 -3.05 3.40 -2.28
C GLY A 90 -1.75 3.71 -1.57
N ILE A 91 -0.78 2.86 -1.82
CA ILE A 91 0.60 2.99 -1.36
C ILE A 91 1.44 3.37 -2.57
N GLN A 92 1.93 4.59 -2.58
CA GLN A 92 2.79 5.12 -3.64
C GLN A 92 4.23 4.70 -3.39
N TYR A 93 4.92 4.26 -4.44
CA TYR A 93 6.35 3.95 -4.39
C TYR A 93 7.05 4.37 -5.67
N ARG A 94 8.37 4.63 -5.59
CA ARG A 94 9.15 5.20 -6.68
C ARG A 94 8.45 6.40 -7.31
N SER A 95 7.84 7.23 -6.46
CA SER A 95 6.99 8.33 -6.88
C SER A 95 7.76 9.64 -6.98
N PHE A 96 7.15 10.65 -7.58
CA PHE A 96 7.70 11.97 -7.80
C PHE A 96 6.70 13.05 -7.40
N GLU A 97 7.20 14.21 -7.00
CA GLU A 97 6.37 15.36 -6.68
C GLU A 97 5.75 15.96 -7.95
N LYS A 98 4.47 16.28 -7.88
CA LYS A 98 3.75 16.94 -8.98
C LYS A 98 3.89 18.46 -8.95
N GLY A 99 4.46 19.02 -7.89
CA GLY A 99 4.66 20.46 -7.72
C GLY A 99 3.38 21.28 -7.75
N GLY A 100 3.20 22.15 -6.77
CA GLY A 100 2.12 23.15 -6.76
C GLY A 100 0.68 22.67 -6.60
N GLU A 101 0.38 21.40 -6.81
CA GLU A 101 -0.95 20.83 -6.62
C GLU A 101 -1.17 20.42 -5.14
N ASN A 102 -2.36 20.71 -4.60
CA ASN A 102 -2.74 20.36 -3.22
C ASN A 102 -1.70 20.77 -2.17
N ASP A 103 -1.24 22.02 -2.26
CA ASP A 103 -0.27 22.61 -1.33
C ASP A 103 1.06 21.85 -1.21
N GLY A 104 1.49 21.17 -2.28
CA GLY A 104 2.74 20.41 -2.32
C GLY A 104 2.61 18.91 -1.97
N TRP A 105 1.43 18.46 -1.58
CA TRP A 105 1.19 17.04 -1.24
C TRP A 105 0.55 16.22 -2.36
N ARG A 106 0.75 16.63 -3.61
CA ARG A 106 0.34 15.87 -4.79
C ARG A 106 1.55 15.17 -5.40
N ILE A 107 1.48 13.86 -5.54
CA ILE A 107 2.54 13.05 -6.15
C ILE A 107 2.00 12.14 -7.23
N GLY A 108 2.89 11.61 -8.06
CA GLY A 108 2.61 10.61 -9.09
C GLY A 108 3.64 9.51 -9.09
N GLY A 109 3.34 8.37 -9.69
CA GLY A 109 4.22 7.22 -9.76
C GLY A 109 3.47 5.89 -9.68
N TYR A 110 4.16 4.82 -9.31
CA TYR A 110 3.50 3.51 -9.11
C TYR A 110 2.70 3.51 -7.81
N GLN A 111 1.49 2.95 -7.89
CA GLN A 111 0.59 2.81 -6.75
C GLN A 111 0.13 1.36 -6.57
N ALA A 112 0.36 0.82 -5.39
CA ALA A 112 -0.31 -0.39 -4.93
C ALA A 112 -1.71 0.00 -4.44
N ASP A 113 -2.68 -0.20 -5.30
CA ASP A 113 -4.04 0.33 -5.16
C ASP A 113 -4.93 -0.57 -4.31
N PHE A 114 -5.83 0.04 -3.54
CA PHE A 114 -6.89 -0.64 -2.81
C PHE A 114 -8.09 0.29 -2.54
N GLU A 115 -9.24 -0.31 -2.32
CA GLU A 115 -10.50 0.42 -2.12
C GLU A 115 -11.45 -0.30 -1.16
N ALA A 116 -12.52 0.38 -0.77
CA ALA A 116 -13.62 -0.21 -0.03
C ALA A 116 -14.54 -1.12 -0.89
N GLY A 117 -14.46 -0.98 -2.22
CA GLY A 117 -15.18 -1.76 -3.22
C GLY A 117 -14.48 -3.08 -3.60
N ASP A 118 -14.77 -3.58 -4.82
CA ASP A 118 -14.33 -4.89 -5.30
C ASP A 118 -13.40 -4.84 -6.52
N ARG A 119 -13.23 -3.67 -7.13
CA ARG A 119 -12.58 -3.55 -8.45
C ARG A 119 -11.06 -3.38 -8.35
N TYR A 120 -10.58 -2.42 -7.54
CA TYR A 120 -9.22 -1.93 -7.63
C TYR A 120 -8.23 -2.52 -6.60
N SER A 121 -8.71 -3.15 -5.52
CA SER A 121 -7.79 -3.72 -4.53
C SER A 121 -6.84 -4.75 -5.14
N GLY A 122 -5.53 -4.48 -5.02
CA GLY A 122 -4.45 -5.37 -5.47
C GLY A 122 -4.02 -5.20 -6.92
N ILE A 123 -4.41 -4.12 -7.61
CA ILE A 123 -3.85 -3.73 -8.91
C ILE A 123 -2.57 -2.89 -8.72
N CYS A 124 -1.82 -2.67 -9.81
CA CYS A 124 -0.84 -1.61 -9.90
C CYS A 124 -1.38 -0.49 -10.77
N TYR A 125 -1.53 0.70 -10.17
CA TYR A 125 -1.95 1.91 -10.86
C TYR A 125 -0.77 2.87 -11.02
N GLY A 126 -0.78 3.68 -12.06
CA GLY A 126 0.17 4.77 -12.27
C GLY A 126 -0.52 6.10 -12.00
N GLU A 127 -0.47 6.55 -10.73
CA GLU A 127 -1.09 7.81 -10.28
C GLU A 127 -0.45 9.01 -10.97
N ALA A 128 -1.26 9.85 -11.63
CA ALA A 128 -0.79 10.96 -12.46
C ALA A 128 0.40 10.56 -13.37
N PHE A 129 0.41 9.32 -13.84
CA PHE A 129 1.54 8.71 -14.53
C PHE A 129 1.05 7.96 -15.79
N ARG A 130 0.62 6.68 -15.70
CA ARG A 130 0.26 5.86 -16.87
C ARG A 130 -1.05 5.07 -16.70
N GLY A 131 -1.88 5.39 -15.69
CA GLY A 131 -3.15 4.70 -15.43
C GLY A 131 -2.95 3.26 -14.93
N ILE A 132 -3.89 2.36 -15.20
CA ILE A 132 -3.78 0.95 -14.75
C ILE A 132 -2.60 0.29 -15.48
N LEU A 133 -1.59 -0.16 -14.73
CA LEU A 133 -0.38 -0.81 -15.24
C LEU A 133 -0.52 -2.35 -15.24
N SER A 134 -1.12 -2.91 -14.20
CA SER A 134 -1.41 -4.34 -14.11
C SER A 134 -2.69 -4.56 -13.31
N ASP A 135 -3.61 -5.35 -13.85
CA ASP A 135 -4.82 -5.76 -13.16
C ASP A 135 -4.56 -6.91 -12.17
N ARG A 136 -5.48 -7.07 -11.21
CA ARG A 136 -5.47 -8.20 -10.29
C ARG A 136 -5.65 -9.52 -11.03
N GLY A 137 -4.80 -10.52 -10.69
CA GLY A 137 -4.80 -11.84 -11.33
C GLY A 137 -3.96 -11.91 -12.62
N PHE A 138 -3.20 -10.85 -12.93
CA PHE A 138 -2.40 -10.80 -14.14
C PHE A 138 -0.91 -10.58 -13.87
N HIS A 139 -0.10 -11.19 -14.71
CA HIS A 139 1.31 -10.87 -14.96
C HIS A 139 1.35 -9.97 -16.19
N THR A 140 1.66 -8.71 -16.01
CA THR A 140 1.70 -7.72 -17.10
C THR A 140 3.14 -7.31 -17.40
N THR A 141 3.51 -7.38 -18.67
CA THR A 141 4.77 -6.82 -19.17
C THR A 141 4.47 -5.55 -19.98
N LEU A 142 5.09 -4.44 -19.58
CA LEU A 142 5.03 -3.18 -20.31
C LEU A 142 6.24 -3.08 -21.24
N THR A 143 6.01 -2.69 -22.49
CA THR A 143 7.04 -2.42 -23.49
C THR A 143 6.65 -1.21 -24.31
N LEU A 144 7.58 -0.69 -25.12
CA LEU A 144 7.28 0.29 -26.17
C LEU A 144 7.27 -0.42 -27.51
N ASN A 145 6.33 -0.08 -28.39
CA ASN A 145 6.40 -0.51 -29.78
C ASN A 145 7.38 0.37 -30.57
N ASP A 146 7.59 0.07 -31.85
CA ASP A 146 8.51 0.80 -32.76
C ASP A 146 8.16 2.29 -32.90
N LYS A 147 6.91 2.68 -32.60
CA LYS A 147 6.45 4.07 -32.57
C LYS A 147 6.57 4.73 -31.19
N GLY A 148 7.18 4.04 -30.21
CA GLY A 148 7.33 4.54 -28.84
C GLY A 148 6.03 4.59 -28.03
N LYS A 149 4.97 3.88 -28.45
CA LYS A 149 3.70 3.79 -27.72
C LYS A 149 3.75 2.62 -26.73
N LEU A 150 3.22 2.85 -25.52
CA LEU A 150 3.12 1.83 -24.48
C LEU A 150 2.25 0.64 -24.95
N GLN A 151 2.79 -0.54 -24.82
CA GLN A 151 2.11 -1.81 -25.01
C GLN A 151 2.05 -2.58 -23.70
N LYS A 152 0.97 -3.33 -23.50
CA LYS A 152 0.75 -4.18 -22.33
C LYS A 152 0.48 -5.61 -22.81
N LYS A 153 1.36 -6.52 -22.47
CA LYS A 153 1.12 -7.96 -22.59
C LYS A 153 0.71 -8.49 -21.22
N ALA A 154 -0.53 -8.92 -21.07
CA ALA A 154 -1.08 -9.39 -19.81
C ALA A 154 -1.40 -10.89 -19.90
N GLU A 155 -0.82 -11.69 -19.00
CA GLU A 155 -1.04 -13.13 -18.90
C GLU A 155 -1.77 -13.41 -17.59
N LYS A 156 -2.95 -14.04 -17.67
CA LYS A 156 -3.76 -14.35 -16.49
C LYS A 156 -3.12 -15.51 -15.71
N PHE A 157 -2.83 -15.31 -14.42
CA PHE A 157 -2.35 -16.38 -13.53
C PHE A 157 -3.42 -16.83 -12.51
N GLY A 158 -4.52 -16.10 -12.38
CA GLY A 158 -5.59 -16.45 -11.46
C GLY A 158 -6.86 -15.68 -11.76
N ASP A 159 -7.98 -16.12 -11.19
CA ASP A 159 -9.24 -15.40 -11.35
C ASP A 159 -9.26 -14.15 -10.47
N PRO A 160 -9.49 -12.94 -11.05
CA PRO A 160 -9.48 -11.69 -10.28
C PRO A 160 -10.53 -11.64 -9.16
N LYS A 161 -11.68 -12.29 -9.32
CA LYS A 161 -12.72 -12.33 -8.29
C LYS A 161 -12.30 -13.23 -7.13
N GLU A 162 -11.76 -14.41 -7.42
CA GLU A 162 -11.28 -15.34 -6.40
C GLU A 162 -10.11 -14.74 -5.60
N ILE A 163 -9.13 -14.14 -6.27
CA ILE A 163 -8.02 -13.42 -5.61
C ILE A 163 -8.57 -12.26 -4.77
N GLY A 164 -9.59 -11.55 -5.24
CA GLY A 164 -10.24 -10.46 -4.52
C GLY A 164 -10.87 -10.87 -3.19
N LYS A 165 -11.26 -12.14 -3.01
CA LYS A 165 -11.80 -12.67 -1.74
C LYS A 165 -10.78 -12.61 -0.58
N ALA A 166 -9.49 -12.46 -0.89
CA ALA A 166 -8.46 -12.24 0.13
C ALA A 166 -8.65 -10.91 0.89
N VAL A 167 -9.32 -9.93 0.29
CA VAL A 167 -9.56 -8.61 0.89
C VAL A 167 -10.66 -8.67 1.93
N LYS A 168 -10.35 -8.27 3.17
CA LYS A 168 -11.29 -8.20 4.29
C LYS A 168 -11.86 -6.78 4.37
N LYS A 169 -13.03 -6.54 3.76
CA LYS A 169 -13.66 -5.21 3.70
C LYS A 169 -13.88 -4.61 5.09
N GLY A 170 -13.50 -3.33 5.26
CA GLY A 170 -13.63 -2.60 6.52
C GLY A 170 -12.80 -3.15 7.68
N LYS A 171 -11.92 -4.11 7.45
CA LYS A 171 -11.01 -4.71 8.43
C LYS A 171 -9.57 -4.39 8.08
N TRP A 172 -8.66 -4.69 9.00
CA TRP A 172 -7.23 -4.63 8.74
C TRP A 172 -6.81 -5.69 7.72
N ASN A 173 -6.08 -5.26 6.70
CA ASN A 173 -5.49 -6.09 5.65
C ASN A 173 -3.99 -5.85 5.61
N LYS A 174 -3.21 -6.92 5.51
CA LYS A 174 -1.76 -6.84 5.31
C LYS A 174 -1.48 -6.64 3.82
N TYR A 175 -0.77 -5.58 3.48
CA TYR A 175 -0.24 -5.35 2.14
C TYR A 175 1.26 -5.59 2.13
N ARG A 176 1.76 -6.32 1.12
CA ARG A 176 3.19 -6.51 0.87
C ARG A 176 3.50 -6.14 -0.58
N ILE A 177 4.51 -5.31 -0.78
CA ILE A 177 5.04 -4.92 -2.07
C ILE A 177 6.47 -5.42 -2.15
N VAL A 178 6.81 -6.16 -3.21
CA VAL A 178 8.18 -6.53 -3.56
C VAL A 178 8.54 -5.80 -4.84
N ALA A 179 9.59 -4.99 -4.81
CA ALA A 179 10.09 -4.24 -5.95
C ALA A 179 11.58 -4.51 -6.11
N GLU A 180 11.95 -5.21 -7.17
CA GLU A 180 13.33 -5.52 -7.49
C GLU A 180 13.60 -5.18 -8.96
N LYS A 181 14.60 -4.31 -9.22
CA LYS A 181 14.80 -3.71 -10.54
C LYS A 181 13.47 -3.12 -11.05
N PHE A 182 12.94 -3.62 -12.17
CA PHE A 182 11.66 -3.19 -12.75
C PHE A 182 10.61 -4.29 -12.71
N HIS A 183 10.73 -5.19 -11.76
CA HIS A 183 9.79 -6.27 -11.46
C HIS A 183 9.10 -5.99 -10.13
N PHE A 184 7.76 -5.95 -10.15
CA PHE A 184 6.92 -5.59 -9.01
C PHE A 184 5.90 -6.69 -8.74
N VAL A 185 5.77 -7.08 -7.48
CA VAL A 185 4.78 -8.07 -7.06
C VAL A 185 4.01 -7.53 -5.85
N HIS A 186 2.68 -7.54 -5.94
CA HIS A 186 1.81 -7.16 -4.84
C HIS A 186 1.15 -8.38 -4.20
N TYR A 187 0.97 -8.30 -2.88
CA TYR A 187 0.24 -9.30 -2.10
C TYR A 187 -0.72 -8.61 -1.12
N ILE A 188 -1.91 -9.17 -0.97
CA ILE A 188 -2.86 -8.80 0.09
C ILE A 188 -3.16 -10.05 0.91
N ASN A 189 -2.98 -9.97 2.23
CA ASN A 189 -3.18 -11.07 3.18
C ASN A 189 -2.46 -12.37 2.76
N GLY A 190 -1.26 -12.25 2.19
CA GLY A 190 -0.43 -13.37 1.72
C GLY A 190 -0.78 -13.89 0.32
N VAL A 191 -1.89 -13.45 -0.27
CA VAL A 191 -2.29 -13.82 -1.63
C VAL A 191 -1.65 -12.89 -2.64
N LYS A 192 -0.92 -13.44 -3.62
CA LYS A 192 -0.37 -12.68 -4.75
C LYS A 192 -1.51 -12.10 -5.59
N THR A 193 -1.51 -10.78 -5.77
CA THR A 193 -2.59 -10.09 -6.48
C THR A 193 -2.22 -9.70 -7.90
N MET A 194 -0.98 -9.29 -8.16
CA MET A 194 -0.50 -8.95 -9.49
C MET A 194 1.01 -9.12 -9.62
N VAL A 195 1.50 -9.19 -10.84
CA VAL A 195 2.91 -9.06 -11.22
C VAL A 195 3.01 -8.02 -12.32
N LEU A 196 4.00 -7.13 -12.24
CA LEU A 196 4.31 -6.14 -13.25
C LEU A 196 5.80 -6.18 -13.60
N VAL A 197 6.14 -6.30 -14.88
CA VAL A 197 7.47 -6.08 -15.43
C VAL A 197 7.42 -4.83 -16.29
N ASP A 198 8.17 -3.80 -15.91
CA ASP A 198 8.15 -2.50 -16.62
C ASP A 198 9.42 -2.32 -17.45
N ASN A 199 9.31 -2.62 -18.74
CA ASN A 199 10.37 -2.43 -19.73
C ASN A 199 10.23 -1.11 -20.52
N ASP A 200 9.34 -0.20 -20.11
CA ASP A 200 9.24 1.14 -20.68
C ASP A 200 10.40 2.01 -20.18
N GLU A 201 11.53 1.95 -20.86
CA GLU A 201 12.77 2.64 -20.46
C GLU A 201 12.64 4.17 -20.43
N LYS A 202 11.64 4.73 -21.13
CA LYS A 202 11.41 6.18 -21.16
C LYS A 202 10.68 6.68 -19.92
N ALA A 203 9.76 5.87 -19.38
CA ALA A 203 8.89 6.30 -18.31
C ALA A 203 9.10 5.54 -16.99
N ARG A 204 9.68 4.33 -17.01
CA ARG A 204 9.92 3.55 -15.77
C ARG A 204 10.81 4.32 -14.81
N ARG A 205 10.53 4.18 -13.53
CA ARG A 205 11.29 4.87 -12.48
C ARG A 205 12.11 3.87 -11.66
N PRO A 206 13.44 4.11 -11.53
CA PRO A 206 14.31 3.21 -10.76
C PRO A 206 14.16 3.41 -9.25
N ASP A 207 13.78 4.61 -8.81
CA ASP A 207 13.60 5.00 -7.41
C ASP A 207 12.58 6.14 -7.26
N GLY A 208 12.37 6.60 -6.05
CA GLY A 208 11.55 7.76 -5.73
C GLY A 208 10.88 7.67 -4.36
N LEU A 209 9.91 8.55 -4.15
CA LEU A 209 9.20 8.73 -2.89
C LEU A 209 8.32 7.53 -2.55
N LEU A 210 8.12 7.33 -1.24
CA LEU A 210 7.07 6.51 -0.64
C LEU A 210 6.00 7.43 -0.05
N ALA A 211 4.73 7.15 -0.30
CA ALA A 211 3.64 7.89 0.31
C ALA A 211 2.35 7.06 0.41
N LEU A 212 1.41 7.57 1.21
CA LEU A 212 0.11 6.98 1.42
C LEU A 212 -0.95 7.96 0.92
N GLN A 213 -1.95 7.47 0.19
CA GLN A 213 -2.96 8.29 -0.46
C GLN A 213 -4.19 8.50 0.41
N LEU A 214 -4.74 9.72 0.38
CA LEU A 214 -6.12 10.02 0.72
C LEU A 214 -6.81 10.52 -0.56
N HIS A 215 -7.71 9.71 -1.11
CA HIS A 215 -8.36 9.98 -2.39
C HIS A 215 -9.45 11.05 -2.25
N ALA A 216 -9.58 11.90 -3.25
CA ALA A 216 -10.71 12.82 -3.36
C ALA A 216 -12.02 12.03 -3.61
N GLY A 217 -13.13 12.56 -3.07
CA GLY A 217 -14.42 11.91 -3.26
C GLY A 217 -15.33 12.03 -2.04
N PRO A 218 -16.22 11.07 -1.81
CA PRO A 218 -17.08 11.06 -0.64
C PRO A 218 -16.26 10.98 0.66
N PRO A 219 -16.84 11.40 1.81
CA PRO A 219 -16.19 11.26 3.11
C PRO A 219 -15.67 9.86 3.35
N MET A 220 -14.40 9.77 3.75
CA MET A 220 -13.71 8.50 3.95
C MET A 220 -12.70 8.57 5.09
N THR A 221 -12.35 7.42 5.60
CA THR A 221 -11.22 7.24 6.51
C THR A 221 -10.36 6.08 6.01
N VAL A 222 -9.07 6.33 5.90
CA VAL A 222 -8.06 5.31 5.64
C VAL A 222 -7.02 5.33 6.76
N GLN A 223 -6.59 4.16 7.19
CA GLN A 223 -5.62 3.99 8.28
C GLN A 223 -4.51 3.05 7.85
N PHE A 224 -3.27 3.35 8.30
CA PHE A 224 -2.09 2.55 8.04
C PHE A 224 -1.29 2.35 9.32
N ARG A 225 -0.82 1.12 9.57
CA ARG A 225 0.00 0.80 10.74
C ARG A 225 1.02 -0.31 10.43
N ASN A 226 1.90 -0.60 11.36
CA ASN A 226 2.91 -1.65 11.25
C ASN A 226 3.74 -1.51 9.96
N ILE A 227 4.09 -0.25 9.61
CA ILE A 227 4.78 0.08 8.36
C ILE A 227 6.26 -0.23 8.55
N ARG A 228 6.78 -1.15 7.73
CA ARG A 228 8.19 -1.53 7.74
C ARG A 228 8.71 -1.77 6.34
N ILE A 229 9.96 -1.43 6.11
CA ILE A 229 10.64 -1.56 4.82
C ILE A 229 11.94 -2.36 4.99
N LYS A 230 12.29 -3.12 3.95
CA LYS A 230 13.59 -3.78 3.81
C LYS A 230 14.18 -3.37 2.49
N HIS A 231 15.30 -2.68 2.52
CA HIS A 231 16.04 -2.34 1.31
C HIS A 231 16.77 -3.59 0.79
N LEU A 232 16.61 -3.84 -0.52
CA LEU A 232 17.32 -4.91 -1.23
C LEU A 232 18.54 -4.31 -1.96
N LYS A 233 19.55 -5.14 -2.18
CA LYS A 233 20.81 -4.75 -2.88
C LYS A 233 20.58 -4.53 -4.38
#